data_f71314b377f85054e6e665362e8bac2f
#
_entry.id   f71314b377f85054e6e665362e8bac2f
#
_cell.length_a   1.000
_cell.length_b   1.000
_cell.length_c   1.000
_cell.angle_alpha   90.00
_cell.angle_beta   90.00
_cell.angle_gamma   90.00
#
_symmetry.space_group_name_H-M   'P 1'
#
loop_
_entity.id
_entity.type
_entity.pdbx_description
1 polymer ?
#
loop_
_entity_poly.entity_id
_entity_poly.type
_entity_poly.pdbx_seq_one_letter_code
_entity_poly.pdbx_strand_id
1 'polypeptide(L)'
;MKKFYCILSTVFLLIGLTGCKKEENKQTSQVSTEKISNEKYSEEDVIYQSGNVDVYATVNMPLNKENVPYVVICHGHGGSRSENGGLDAIAQGLAEKGIASIRMDYPGCGDSKEQFRNNNLTNMIQYTEDAMKYMNNHYTVNKDSVGIFGYSMGGRISLEMLASQKDNFKAVCLLAPAADTEDLKKLFGGTENWELLKKTAQESKDGYADFTTIYGQKQELSTKWFADLEEKDFTTLMQEVKKSYNGPSMVIYAVDDTAVSPSVSKGVAETLGSEVILTPEDGHSYGFYSDKAYVKRIVVENTVDFFEDKLAR
;
A
#
# COMPACT_ATOMS: atom_id res chain seq x y z
N MET A 1 48.67 36.31 3.34
CA MET A 1 49.26 36.73 4.62
C MET A 1 48.14 37.01 5.60
N LYS A 2 47.98 36.24 6.57
CA LYS A 2 47.69 36.41 8.01
C LYS A 2 47.16 35.08 8.55
N LYS A 3 48.07 34.45 9.25
CA LYS A 3 47.84 33.30 10.13
C LYS A 3 47.10 33.78 11.36
N PHE A 4 46.17 32.98 11.90
CA PHE A 4 45.87 33.03 13.32
C PHE A 4 45.83 31.61 13.89
N TYR A 5 46.53 31.53 15.02
CA TYR A 5 46.90 30.30 15.74
C TYR A 5 45.82 29.81 16.69
N CYS A 6 45.81 28.53 16.81
CA CYS A 6 45.34 27.61 17.81
C CYS A 6 45.57 28.03 19.27
N ILE A 7 44.67 27.68 20.18
CA ILE A 7 45.00 27.40 21.57
C ILE A 7 44.27 26.10 21.98
N LEU A 8 45.10 25.09 22.26
CA LEU A 8 44.78 23.86 22.97
C LEU A 8 44.59 24.16 24.45
N SER A 9 43.59 23.59 25.10
CA SER A 9 43.55 23.43 26.53
C SER A 9 43.20 22.00 26.90
N THR A 10 44.24 21.30 27.30
CA THR A 10 44.21 19.96 27.91
C THR A 10 43.89 20.12 29.39
N VAL A 11 42.85 19.41 29.86
CA VAL A 11 42.68 19.15 31.30
C VAL A 11 42.57 17.64 31.50
N PHE A 12 43.60 17.11 32.16
CA PHE A 12 43.64 15.78 32.76
C PHE A 12 42.94 15.85 34.10
N LEU A 13 42.05 14.87 34.39
CA LEU A 13 41.80 14.45 35.73
C LEU A 13 41.59 12.94 35.83
N LEU A 14 42.23 12.37 36.82
CA LEU A 14 42.43 10.96 37.07
C LEU A 14 41.30 10.32 37.88
N ILE A 15 40.98 9.06 37.57
CA ILE A 15 40.81 7.86 38.44
C ILE A 15 39.61 7.84 39.41
N GLY A 16 38.78 6.80 39.19
CA GLY A 16 37.91 6.19 40.17
C GLY A 16 37.40 4.83 39.70
N LEU A 17 38.15 3.76 39.94
CA LEU A 17 37.75 2.37 39.76
C LEU A 17 36.80 1.99 40.92
N THR A 18 35.52 1.77 40.62
CA THR A 18 34.66 0.94 41.45
C THR A 18 33.79 0.10 40.52
N GLY A 19 33.96 -1.22 40.63
CA GLY A 19 33.17 -2.19 39.87
C GLY A 19 31.70 -2.16 40.28
N CYS A 20 30.83 -2.14 39.29
CA CYS A 20 29.43 -2.47 39.42
C CYS A 20 29.00 -3.40 38.29
N LYS A 21 28.28 -4.44 38.68
CA LYS A 21 27.74 -5.49 37.82
C LYS A 21 26.95 -4.90 36.67
N LYS A 22 27.17 -5.41 35.44
CA LYS A 22 26.31 -5.19 34.30
C LYS A 22 24.97 -5.92 34.54
N GLU A 23 23.95 -5.18 34.85
CA GLU A 23 22.57 -5.54 34.51
C GLU A 23 22.35 -5.20 33.04
N GLU A 24 22.07 -6.20 32.22
CA GLU A 24 21.62 -6.00 30.85
C GLU A 24 20.20 -5.40 30.89
N ASN A 25 20.13 -4.08 30.81
CA ASN A 25 18.89 -3.40 30.51
C ASN A 25 18.62 -3.59 29.01
N LYS A 26 17.69 -4.51 28.67
CA LYS A 26 17.02 -4.53 27.37
C LYS A 26 16.23 -3.23 27.24
N GLN A 27 16.85 -2.24 26.68
CA GLN A 27 16.21 -1.00 26.27
C GLN A 27 15.41 -1.33 25.01
N THR A 28 14.14 -1.67 25.23
CA THR A 28 13.12 -1.66 24.17
C THR A 28 13.09 -0.22 23.64
N SER A 29 13.58 -0.02 22.44
CA SER A 29 13.44 1.25 21.73
C SER A 29 11.95 1.47 21.49
N GLN A 30 11.30 2.25 22.35
CA GLN A 30 10.00 2.84 22.03
C GLN A 30 10.24 3.80 20.86
N VAL A 31 9.81 3.39 19.67
CA VAL A 31 9.60 4.31 18.57
C VAL A 31 8.54 5.30 19.05
N SER A 32 8.92 6.56 19.22
CA SER A 32 7.97 7.62 19.55
C SER A 32 7.06 7.81 18.34
N THR A 33 5.87 7.25 18.41
CA THR A 33 4.81 7.48 17.44
C THR A 33 4.34 8.92 17.61
N GLU A 34 4.59 9.78 16.63
CA GLU A 34 3.95 11.08 16.57
C GLU A 34 2.47 10.86 16.26
N LYS A 35 1.62 11.14 17.25
CA LYS A 35 0.16 11.12 17.07
C LYS A 35 -0.31 12.52 16.69
N ILE A 36 -0.67 12.69 15.43
CA ILE A 36 -1.30 13.91 14.96
C ILE A 36 -2.81 13.76 15.21
N SER A 37 -3.43 14.70 15.91
CA SER A 37 -4.86 14.74 16.10
C SER A 37 -5.44 16.06 15.60
N ASN A 38 -6.56 15.99 14.87
CA ASN A 38 -7.42 17.14 14.64
C ASN A 38 -8.72 17.00 15.48
N GLU A 39 -9.65 17.90 15.31
CA GLU A 39 -10.90 17.84 16.09
C GLU A 39 -11.79 16.64 15.73
N LYS A 40 -11.59 15.98 14.59
CA LYS A 40 -12.47 14.93 14.05
C LYS A 40 -11.84 13.52 14.06
N TYR A 41 -10.53 13.42 13.89
CA TYR A 41 -9.83 12.14 13.83
C TYR A 41 -8.41 12.21 14.40
N SER A 42 -7.83 11.05 14.69
CA SER A 42 -6.39 10.88 14.95
C SER A 42 -5.73 10.11 13.81
N GLU A 43 -4.49 10.48 13.52
CA GLU A 43 -3.59 9.75 12.63
C GLU A 43 -2.39 9.26 13.45
N GLU A 44 -2.03 7.99 13.32
CA GLU A 44 -0.99 7.35 14.10
C GLU A 44 -0.18 6.40 13.22
N ASP A 45 1.14 6.58 13.20
CA ASP A 45 2.05 5.61 12.63
C ASP A 45 2.21 4.43 13.58
N VAL A 46 2.06 3.23 13.03
CA VAL A 46 2.11 1.98 13.79
C VAL A 46 3.03 0.98 13.09
N ILE A 47 3.51 0.02 13.87
CA ILE A 47 4.25 -1.14 13.37
C ILE A 47 3.50 -2.39 13.83
N TYR A 48 3.16 -3.28 12.91
CA TYR A 48 2.61 -4.59 13.23
C TYR A 48 3.48 -5.70 12.66
N GLN A 49 3.29 -6.92 13.15
CA GLN A 49 4.03 -8.10 12.73
C GLN A 49 3.31 -8.84 11.60
N SER A 50 4.02 -9.15 10.52
CA SER A 50 3.63 -10.13 9.53
C SER A 50 4.68 -11.26 9.54
N GLY A 51 4.35 -12.39 10.15
CA GLY A 51 5.34 -13.38 10.50
C GLY A 51 6.41 -12.81 11.45
N ASN A 52 7.66 -12.73 10.99
CA ASN A 52 8.80 -12.15 11.72
C ASN A 52 9.21 -10.77 11.18
N VAL A 53 8.39 -10.13 10.38
CA VAL A 53 8.70 -8.87 9.71
C VAL A 53 7.91 -7.73 10.33
N ASP A 54 8.61 -6.63 10.62
CA ASP A 54 8.00 -5.36 11.03
C ASP A 54 7.39 -4.68 9.81
N VAL A 55 6.07 -4.49 9.79
CA VAL A 55 5.35 -3.78 8.73
C VAL A 55 4.97 -2.40 9.23
N TYR A 56 5.41 -1.39 8.51
CA TYR A 56 5.11 0.02 8.80
C TYR A 56 3.77 0.39 8.21
N ALA A 57 2.91 0.98 9.01
CA ALA A 57 1.57 1.38 8.60
C ALA A 57 1.14 2.69 9.26
N THR A 58 0.08 3.29 8.73
CA THR A 58 -0.59 4.44 9.34
C THR A 58 -2.06 4.12 9.52
N VAL A 59 -2.59 4.40 10.70
CA VAL A 59 -3.99 4.24 11.05
C VAL A 59 -4.64 5.60 11.23
N ASN A 60 -5.78 5.81 10.57
CA ASN A 60 -6.64 6.97 10.80
C ASN A 60 -7.89 6.49 11.55
N MET A 61 -8.15 7.07 12.73
CA MET A 61 -9.31 6.73 13.57
C MET A 61 -10.22 7.93 13.79
N PRO A 62 -11.52 7.82 13.50
CA PRO A 62 -12.49 8.84 13.91
C PRO A 62 -12.50 9.03 15.41
N LEU A 63 -12.57 10.29 15.88
CA LEU A 63 -12.69 10.58 17.30
C LEU A 63 -14.15 10.52 17.74
N ASN A 64 -14.38 10.18 19.03
CA ASN A 64 -15.69 10.15 19.68
C ASN A 64 -16.71 9.20 19.00
N LYS A 65 -16.22 8.14 18.33
CA LYS A 65 -17.04 7.09 17.76
C LYS A 65 -16.43 5.72 18.13
N GLU A 66 -17.30 4.76 18.35
CA GLU A 66 -16.92 3.38 18.64
C GLU A 66 -17.56 2.44 17.61
N ASN A 67 -16.98 1.25 17.46
CA ASN A 67 -17.44 0.22 16.54
C ASN A 67 -17.63 0.74 15.10
N VAL A 68 -16.68 1.58 14.66
CA VAL A 68 -16.71 2.20 13.33
C VAL A 68 -16.33 1.23 12.23
N PRO A 69 -16.93 1.34 11.01
CA PRO A 69 -16.42 0.61 9.86
C PRO A 69 -14.97 1.03 9.55
N TYR A 70 -14.26 0.18 8.80
CA TYR A 70 -12.92 0.56 8.37
C TYR A 70 -12.61 0.12 6.94
N VAL A 71 -11.63 0.79 6.32
CA VAL A 71 -11.13 0.51 4.98
C VAL A 71 -9.65 0.16 5.06
N VAL A 72 -9.28 -0.96 4.43
CA VAL A 72 -7.86 -1.29 4.16
C VAL A 72 -7.47 -0.64 2.85
N ILE A 73 -6.36 0.09 2.83
CA ILE A 73 -5.90 0.87 1.67
C ILE A 73 -4.59 0.29 1.16
N CYS A 74 -4.59 -0.20 -0.08
CA CYS A 74 -3.49 -0.88 -0.75
C CYS A 74 -2.87 0.04 -1.82
N HIS A 75 -1.55 0.32 -1.70
CA HIS A 75 -0.82 1.19 -2.63
C HIS A 75 -0.35 0.47 -3.91
N GLY A 76 0.12 1.24 -4.89
CA GLY A 76 0.62 0.76 -6.17
C GLY A 76 2.03 0.15 -6.11
N HIS A 77 2.47 -0.47 -7.22
CA HIS A 77 3.79 -1.09 -7.34
C HIS A 77 4.92 -0.07 -7.13
N GLY A 78 5.81 -0.36 -6.19
CA GLY A 78 6.94 0.52 -5.87
C GLY A 78 6.56 1.85 -5.22
N GLY A 79 5.29 2.06 -4.86
CA GLY A 79 4.78 3.26 -4.19
C GLY A 79 5.02 3.27 -2.68
N SER A 80 4.07 3.82 -1.94
CA SER A 80 4.08 3.82 -0.48
C SER A 80 2.67 3.97 0.09
N ARG A 81 2.50 3.76 1.38
CA ARG A 81 1.23 3.99 2.09
C ARG A 81 0.66 5.41 1.94
N SER A 82 1.48 6.37 1.53
CA SER A 82 1.08 7.77 1.26
C SER A 82 0.70 8.03 -0.20
N GLU A 83 1.36 7.37 -1.17
CA GLU A 83 1.24 7.69 -2.61
C GLU A 83 1.27 9.20 -2.85
N ASN A 84 2.36 9.84 -2.39
CA ASN A 84 2.56 11.28 -2.48
C ASN A 84 1.38 12.12 -1.92
N GLY A 85 0.81 11.67 -0.81
CA GLY A 85 -0.33 12.32 -0.15
C GLY A 85 -1.69 12.05 -0.81
N GLY A 86 -1.77 11.12 -1.77
CA GLY A 86 -3.02 10.70 -2.40
C GLY A 86 -3.83 9.80 -1.48
N LEU A 87 -3.20 8.77 -0.95
CA LEU A 87 -3.84 7.84 -0.02
C LEU A 87 -4.04 8.46 1.37
N ASP A 88 -3.17 9.40 1.77
CA ASP A 88 -3.38 10.20 2.98
C ASP A 88 -4.70 10.97 2.91
N ALA A 89 -4.97 11.64 1.78
CA ALA A 89 -6.19 12.40 1.59
C ALA A 89 -7.46 11.52 1.61
N ILE A 90 -7.39 10.31 1.05
CA ILE A 90 -8.49 9.33 1.13
C ILE A 90 -8.70 8.92 2.59
N ALA A 91 -7.65 8.54 3.31
CA ALA A 91 -7.72 8.10 4.70
C ALA A 91 -8.28 9.18 5.63
N GLN A 92 -7.84 10.43 5.45
CA GLN A 92 -8.34 11.59 6.19
C GLN A 92 -9.82 11.87 5.89
N GLY A 93 -10.20 11.83 4.60
CA GLY A 93 -11.60 12.00 4.21
C GLY A 93 -12.52 10.93 4.79
N LEU A 94 -12.10 9.66 4.78
CA LEU A 94 -12.82 8.55 5.42
C LEU A 94 -12.99 8.79 6.92
N ALA A 95 -11.92 9.17 7.61
CA ALA A 95 -11.95 9.41 9.05
C ALA A 95 -12.87 10.58 9.43
N GLU A 96 -12.93 11.65 8.62
CA GLU A 96 -13.88 12.75 8.80
C GLU A 96 -15.35 12.31 8.66
N LYS A 97 -15.61 11.26 7.86
CA LYS A 97 -16.94 10.65 7.69
C LYS A 97 -17.24 9.58 8.74
N GLY A 98 -16.31 9.26 9.61
CA GLY A 98 -16.49 8.28 10.68
C GLY A 98 -16.13 6.86 10.30
N ILE A 99 -15.27 6.69 9.30
CA ILE A 99 -14.74 5.42 8.81
C ILE A 99 -13.25 5.38 9.14
N ALA A 100 -12.79 4.39 9.88
CA ALA A 100 -11.37 4.20 10.14
C ALA A 100 -10.65 3.67 8.89
N SER A 101 -9.32 3.79 8.87
CA SER A 101 -8.53 3.16 7.81
C SER A 101 -7.16 2.73 8.29
N ILE A 102 -6.59 1.74 7.60
CA ILE A 102 -5.19 1.35 7.72
C ILE A 102 -4.58 1.28 6.33
N ARG A 103 -3.38 1.82 6.18
CA ARG A 103 -2.55 1.75 4.99
C ARG A 103 -1.14 1.37 5.38
N MET A 104 -0.52 0.43 4.66
CA MET A 104 0.78 -0.14 4.99
C MET A 104 1.78 0.02 3.86
N ASP A 105 3.07 -0.06 4.19
CA ASP A 105 4.15 -0.15 3.21
C ASP A 105 4.48 -1.61 2.90
N TYR A 106 4.42 -1.99 1.63
CA TYR A 106 4.81 -3.31 1.17
C TYR A 106 6.34 -3.49 1.15
N PRO A 107 6.87 -4.72 1.03
CA PRO A 107 8.31 -4.96 1.06
C PRO A 107 9.10 -4.07 0.09
N GLY A 108 10.14 -3.42 0.57
CA GLY A 108 10.98 -2.52 -0.22
C GLY A 108 10.34 -1.18 -0.62
N CYS A 109 9.20 -0.84 -0.04
CA CYS A 109 8.44 0.37 -0.32
C CYS A 109 8.34 1.25 0.93
N GLY A 110 8.22 2.58 0.76
CA GLY A 110 8.04 3.53 1.85
C GLY A 110 9.10 3.39 2.94
N ASP A 111 8.68 3.16 4.18
CA ASP A 111 9.54 2.98 5.35
C ASP A 111 9.94 1.51 5.60
N SER A 112 9.45 0.57 4.79
CA SER A 112 9.78 -0.85 4.91
C SER A 112 11.29 -1.08 4.97
N LYS A 113 11.74 -1.93 5.89
CA LYS A 113 13.14 -2.37 6.00
C LYS A 113 13.43 -3.64 5.21
N GLU A 114 12.38 -4.24 4.64
CA GLU A 114 12.50 -5.39 3.77
C GLU A 114 13.11 -5.02 2.41
N GLN A 115 13.77 -5.99 1.78
CA GLN A 115 14.30 -5.83 0.43
C GLN A 115 13.17 -5.94 -0.60
N PHE A 116 13.29 -5.20 -1.72
CA PHE A 116 12.28 -5.18 -2.77
C PHE A 116 12.04 -6.59 -3.37
N ARG A 117 13.02 -7.50 -3.35
CA ARG A 117 12.85 -8.89 -3.80
C ARG A 117 11.74 -9.66 -3.07
N ASN A 118 11.32 -9.18 -1.89
CA ASN A 118 10.20 -9.73 -1.14
C ASN A 118 8.85 -9.10 -1.55
N ASN A 119 8.84 -8.12 -2.47
CA ASN A 119 7.65 -7.48 -3.01
C ASN A 119 7.00 -8.39 -4.06
N ASN A 120 6.21 -9.34 -3.61
CA ASN A 120 5.43 -10.28 -4.43
C ASN A 120 3.99 -10.37 -3.92
N LEU A 121 3.05 -10.84 -4.74
CA LEU A 121 1.63 -10.86 -4.38
C LEU A 121 1.36 -11.64 -3.10
N THR A 122 2.01 -12.79 -2.91
CA THR A 122 1.85 -13.60 -1.70
C THR A 122 2.15 -12.80 -0.44
N ASN A 123 3.29 -12.09 -0.40
CA ASN A 123 3.67 -11.31 0.78
C ASN A 123 2.80 -10.05 0.95
N MET A 124 2.46 -9.38 -0.16
CA MET A 124 1.60 -8.18 -0.11
C MET A 124 0.20 -8.52 0.40
N ILE A 125 -0.38 -9.65 -0.04
CA ILE A 125 -1.66 -10.16 0.47
C ILE A 125 -1.53 -10.49 1.96
N GLN A 126 -0.47 -11.19 2.37
CA GLN A 126 -0.24 -11.54 3.77
C GLN A 126 -0.12 -10.27 4.66
N TYR A 127 0.60 -9.24 4.21
CA TYR A 127 0.69 -7.97 4.94
C TYR A 127 -0.68 -7.30 5.10
N THR A 128 -1.51 -7.37 4.05
CA THR A 128 -2.87 -6.82 4.06
C THR A 128 -3.79 -7.59 5.02
N GLU A 129 -3.74 -8.93 5.02
CA GLU A 129 -4.47 -9.77 5.98
C GLU A 129 -4.03 -9.48 7.44
N ASP A 130 -2.73 -9.30 7.67
CA ASP A 130 -2.20 -9.03 9.00
C ASP A 130 -2.50 -7.60 9.47
N ALA A 131 -2.61 -6.63 8.54
CA ALA A 131 -3.13 -5.29 8.83
C ALA A 131 -4.59 -5.35 9.33
N MET A 132 -5.43 -6.16 8.70
CA MET A 132 -6.82 -6.37 9.13
C MET A 132 -6.87 -7.01 10.53
N LYS A 133 -6.03 -8.01 10.80
CA LYS A 133 -5.91 -8.62 12.15
C LYS A 133 -5.45 -7.59 13.18
N TYR A 134 -4.49 -6.74 12.81
CA TYR A 134 -4.02 -5.66 13.66
C TYR A 134 -5.14 -4.69 14.02
N MET A 135 -5.90 -4.19 13.03
CA MET A 135 -7.07 -3.34 13.25
C MET A 135 -8.07 -3.99 14.20
N ASN A 136 -8.41 -5.25 13.94
CA ASN A 136 -9.39 -6.00 14.72
C ASN A 136 -8.98 -6.27 16.17
N ASN A 137 -7.69 -6.26 16.48
CA ASN A 137 -7.15 -6.58 17.81
C ASN A 137 -6.80 -5.33 18.63
N HIS A 138 -6.52 -4.19 17.98
CA HIS A 138 -6.00 -3.00 18.66
C HIS A 138 -6.97 -1.82 18.66
N TYR A 139 -8.01 -1.85 17.81
CA TYR A 139 -8.99 -0.75 17.71
C TYR A 139 -10.43 -1.27 17.86
N THR A 140 -11.30 -0.39 18.36
CA THR A 140 -12.74 -0.68 18.45
C THR A 140 -13.40 -0.41 17.10
N VAL A 141 -13.28 -1.37 16.18
CA VAL A 141 -13.82 -1.31 14.81
C VAL A 141 -14.90 -2.36 14.58
N ASN A 142 -15.78 -2.11 13.63
CA ASN A 142 -16.79 -3.07 13.18
C ASN A 142 -16.18 -4.07 12.19
N LYS A 143 -15.89 -5.27 12.68
CA LYS A 143 -15.28 -6.36 11.88
C LYS A 143 -16.18 -6.88 10.76
N ASP A 144 -17.49 -6.60 10.84
CA ASP A 144 -18.47 -6.99 9.83
C ASP A 144 -18.72 -5.91 8.79
N SER A 145 -18.07 -4.74 8.92
CA SER A 145 -18.19 -3.60 7.99
C SER A 145 -16.82 -3.13 7.53
N VAL A 146 -16.19 -3.95 6.69
CA VAL A 146 -14.83 -3.73 6.17
C VAL A 146 -14.88 -3.44 4.68
N GLY A 147 -14.24 -2.35 4.26
CA GLY A 147 -14.00 -2.02 2.86
C GLY A 147 -12.54 -2.27 2.47
N ILE A 148 -12.29 -2.37 1.16
CA ILE A 148 -10.95 -2.39 0.61
C ILE A 148 -10.84 -1.39 -0.53
N PHE A 149 -9.77 -0.58 -0.49
CA PHE A 149 -9.37 0.30 -1.59
C PHE A 149 -8.04 -0.18 -2.16
N GLY A 150 -7.92 -0.22 -3.49
CA GLY A 150 -6.67 -0.58 -4.13
C GLY A 150 -6.35 0.29 -5.33
N TYR A 151 -5.13 0.86 -5.34
CA TYR A 151 -4.59 1.61 -6.46
C TYR A 151 -3.59 0.76 -7.26
N SER A 152 -3.77 0.68 -8.58
CA SER A 152 -2.83 -0.03 -9.47
C SER A 152 -2.57 -1.48 -9.01
N MET A 153 -1.36 -1.83 -8.61
CA MET A 153 -1.04 -3.13 -8.01
C MET A 153 -1.84 -3.40 -6.73
N GLY A 154 -2.15 -2.38 -5.93
CA GLY A 154 -3.07 -2.49 -4.80
C GLY A 154 -4.47 -2.95 -5.24
N GLY A 155 -4.89 -2.56 -6.44
CA GLY A 155 -6.11 -3.08 -7.08
C GLY A 155 -6.02 -4.58 -7.41
N ARG A 156 -4.85 -5.05 -7.89
CA ARG A 156 -4.61 -6.49 -8.08
C ARG A 156 -4.67 -7.25 -6.76
N ILE A 157 -4.02 -6.74 -5.71
CA ILE A 157 -4.07 -7.32 -4.36
C ILE A 157 -5.52 -7.42 -3.88
N SER A 158 -6.30 -6.34 -4.03
CA SER A 158 -7.70 -6.33 -3.66
C SER A 158 -8.51 -7.40 -4.38
N LEU A 159 -8.32 -7.57 -5.69
CA LEU A 159 -8.99 -8.59 -6.49
C LEU A 159 -8.60 -10.01 -6.09
N GLU A 160 -7.33 -10.28 -5.78
CA GLU A 160 -6.88 -11.58 -5.27
C GLU A 160 -7.48 -11.90 -3.91
N MET A 161 -7.60 -10.93 -3.03
CA MET A 161 -8.26 -11.09 -1.72
C MET A 161 -9.76 -11.40 -1.89
N LEU A 162 -10.44 -10.73 -2.83
CA LEU A 162 -11.83 -11.08 -3.17
C LEU A 162 -11.96 -12.50 -3.72
N ALA A 163 -11.06 -12.91 -4.60
CA ALA A 163 -11.06 -14.24 -5.21
C ALA A 163 -10.84 -15.36 -4.17
N SER A 164 -10.04 -15.09 -3.12
CA SER A 164 -9.68 -16.08 -2.09
C SER A 164 -10.84 -16.51 -1.19
N GLN A 165 -11.94 -15.76 -1.13
CA GLN A 165 -13.10 -15.99 -0.24
C GLN A 165 -12.77 -16.01 1.28
N LYS A 166 -11.58 -15.59 1.67
CA LYS A 166 -11.16 -15.60 3.08
C LYS A 166 -11.75 -14.44 3.87
N ASP A 167 -11.92 -13.29 3.21
CA ASP A 167 -12.34 -12.05 3.82
C ASP A 167 -13.70 -11.60 3.27
N ASN A 168 -14.54 -11.07 4.16
CA ASN A 168 -15.89 -10.64 3.81
C ASN A 168 -15.93 -9.11 3.68
N PHE A 169 -15.43 -8.57 2.55
CA PHE A 169 -15.52 -7.15 2.28
C PHE A 169 -16.95 -6.71 1.95
N LYS A 170 -17.41 -5.65 2.58
CA LYS A 170 -18.73 -5.06 2.35
C LYS A 170 -18.75 -4.11 1.15
N ALA A 171 -17.61 -3.49 0.83
CA ALA A 171 -17.48 -2.57 -0.29
C ALA A 171 -16.05 -2.58 -0.85
N VAL A 172 -15.91 -2.40 -2.15
CA VAL A 172 -14.62 -2.40 -2.85
C VAL A 172 -14.53 -1.19 -3.77
N CYS A 173 -13.46 -0.41 -3.64
CA CYS A 173 -13.16 0.69 -4.56
C CYS A 173 -11.78 0.47 -5.18
N LEU A 174 -11.70 0.48 -6.50
CA LEU A 174 -10.49 0.20 -7.26
C LEU A 174 -10.13 1.40 -8.13
N LEU A 175 -8.90 1.87 -8.00
CA LEU A 175 -8.33 2.93 -8.82
C LEU A 175 -7.34 2.30 -9.80
N ALA A 176 -7.71 2.24 -11.10
CA ALA A 176 -6.90 1.67 -12.17
C ALA A 176 -6.27 0.31 -11.80
N PRO A 177 -7.06 -0.73 -11.49
CA PRO A 177 -6.55 -2.00 -10.99
C PRO A 177 -5.68 -2.73 -12.02
N ALA A 178 -4.43 -3.09 -11.66
CA ALA A 178 -3.49 -3.82 -12.52
C ALA A 178 -3.86 -5.33 -12.59
N ALA A 179 -5.08 -5.63 -13.06
CA ALA A 179 -5.67 -6.96 -13.02
C ALA A 179 -5.10 -7.92 -14.09
N ASP A 180 -4.54 -7.39 -15.19
CA ASP A 180 -4.05 -8.16 -16.33
C ASP A 180 -2.53 -8.15 -16.38
N THR A 181 -1.91 -9.32 -16.18
CA THR A 181 -0.46 -9.48 -16.23
C THR A 181 0.11 -9.22 -17.64
N GLU A 182 -0.63 -9.57 -18.71
CA GLU A 182 -0.19 -9.29 -20.09
C GLU A 182 -0.14 -7.76 -20.35
N ASP A 183 -1.13 -7.02 -19.84
CA ASP A 183 -1.11 -5.56 -19.91
C ASP A 183 0.03 -4.96 -19.06
N LEU A 184 0.32 -5.54 -17.91
CA LEU A 184 1.39 -5.09 -17.01
C LEU A 184 2.78 -5.22 -17.63
N LYS A 185 3.05 -6.22 -18.47
CA LYS A 185 4.36 -6.46 -19.12
C LYS A 185 4.89 -5.25 -19.85
N LYS A 186 4.05 -4.38 -20.37
CA LYS A 186 4.47 -3.15 -21.07
C LYS A 186 5.28 -2.20 -20.19
N LEU A 187 4.98 -2.14 -18.89
CA LEU A 187 5.74 -1.34 -17.92
C LEU A 187 7.16 -1.86 -17.68
N PHE A 188 7.39 -3.13 -18.00
CA PHE A 188 8.66 -3.82 -17.87
C PHE A 188 9.37 -3.98 -19.22
N GLY A 189 9.01 -3.17 -20.23
CA GLY A 189 9.63 -3.18 -21.56
C GLY A 189 9.04 -4.20 -22.54
N GLY A 190 7.85 -4.72 -22.27
CA GLY A 190 7.13 -5.67 -23.12
C GLY A 190 7.46 -7.12 -22.82
N THR A 191 6.79 -8.02 -23.54
CA THR A 191 6.87 -9.48 -23.30
C THR A 191 8.30 -10.03 -23.41
N GLU A 192 9.09 -9.60 -24.38
CA GLU A 192 10.47 -10.08 -24.54
C GLU A 192 11.35 -9.71 -23.34
N ASN A 193 11.27 -8.48 -22.87
CA ASN A 193 12.05 -8.05 -21.70
C ASN A 193 11.55 -8.69 -20.41
N TRP A 194 10.23 -8.91 -20.28
CA TRP A 194 9.65 -9.64 -19.17
C TRP A 194 10.22 -11.06 -19.08
N GLU A 195 10.24 -11.83 -20.18
CA GLU A 195 10.80 -13.17 -20.21
C GLU A 195 12.32 -13.17 -19.96
N LEU A 196 13.04 -12.14 -20.42
CA LEU A 196 14.47 -11.97 -20.12
C LEU A 196 14.70 -11.74 -18.63
N LEU A 197 13.94 -10.83 -18.00
CA LEU A 197 14.03 -10.55 -16.56
C LEU A 197 13.69 -11.79 -15.74
N LYS A 198 12.60 -12.48 -16.10
CA LYS A 198 12.20 -13.75 -15.45
C LYS A 198 13.29 -14.81 -15.53
N LYS A 199 13.86 -15.02 -16.71
CA LYS A 199 14.98 -15.95 -16.91
C LYS A 199 16.20 -15.52 -16.10
N THR A 200 16.54 -14.23 -16.10
CA THR A 200 17.65 -13.68 -15.31
C THR A 200 17.46 -13.97 -13.82
N ALA A 201 16.24 -13.75 -13.30
CA ALA A 201 15.91 -14.07 -11.91
C ALA A 201 16.08 -15.58 -11.60
N GLN A 202 15.64 -16.46 -12.52
CA GLN A 202 15.75 -17.92 -12.37
C GLN A 202 17.19 -18.42 -12.38
N GLU A 203 18.05 -17.81 -13.21
CA GLU A 203 19.46 -18.16 -13.34
C GLU A 203 20.35 -17.46 -12.30
N SER A 204 19.83 -16.41 -11.64
CA SER A 204 20.53 -15.68 -10.60
C SER A 204 20.68 -16.54 -9.34
N LYS A 205 21.89 -16.51 -8.73
CA LYS A 205 22.16 -17.17 -7.46
C LYS A 205 21.27 -16.64 -6.32
N ASP A 206 20.90 -15.36 -6.40
CA ASP A 206 20.11 -14.67 -5.38
C ASP A 206 18.60 -14.69 -5.69
N GLY A 207 18.19 -15.29 -6.82
CA GLY A 207 16.79 -15.54 -7.19
C GLY A 207 16.02 -14.30 -7.62
N TYR A 208 16.70 -13.25 -8.11
CA TYR A 208 16.07 -12.04 -8.63
C TYR A 208 16.81 -11.43 -9.80
N ALA A 209 16.14 -10.58 -10.57
CA ALA A 209 16.70 -9.72 -11.60
C ALA A 209 16.59 -8.26 -11.17
N ASP A 210 17.66 -7.49 -11.42
CA ASP A 210 17.62 -6.03 -11.24
C ASP A 210 16.83 -5.38 -12.37
N PHE A 211 15.93 -4.50 -12.00
CA PHE A 211 15.15 -3.68 -12.90
C PHE A 211 15.21 -2.21 -12.46
N THR A 212 15.29 -1.30 -13.41
CA THR A 212 15.18 0.14 -13.12
C THR A 212 13.97 0.66 -13.87
N THR A 213 13.01 1.21 -13.12
CA THR A 213 11.80 1.80 -13.70
C THR A 213 12.15 3.06 -14.52
N ILE A 214 11.23 3.50 -15.37
CA ILE A 214 11.38 4.75 -16.14
C ILE A 214 11.54 5.99 -15.24
N TYR A 215 11.17 5.89 -13.95
CA TYR A 215 11.34 6.94 -12.95
C TYR A 215 12.67 6.82 -12.16
N GLY A 216 13.53 5.87 -12.55
CA GLY A 216 14.84 5.66 -11.92
C GLY A 216 14.82 4.86 -10.61
N GLN A 217 13.68 4.29 -10.21
CA GLN A 217 13.60 3.41 -9.05
C GLN A 217 14.23 2.07 -9.37
N LYS A 218 15.17 1.62 -8.53
CA LYS A 218 15.77 0.30 -8.62
C LYS A 218 14.90 -0.72 -7.90
N GLN A 219 14.64 -1.84 -8.56
CA GLN A 219 13.78 -2.91 -8.08
C GLN A 219 14.48 -4.26 -8.29
N GLU A 220 14.32 -5.16 -7.35
CA GLU A 220 14.80 -6.55 -7.40
C GLU A 220 13.58 -7.45 -7.65
N LEU A 221 13.36 -7.84 -8.92
CA LEU A 221 12.21 -8.66 -9.31
C LEU A 221 12.53 -10.14 -9.08
N SER A 222 11.93 -10.73 -8.04
CA SER A 222 12.22 -12.13 -7.67
C SER A 222 11.50 -13.13 -8.57
N THR A 223 11.99 -14.38 -8.61
CA THR A 223 11.31 -15.48 -9.29
C THR A 223 9.86 -15.65 -8.80
N LYS A 224 9.62 -15.41 -7.50
CA LYS A 224 8.30 -15.50 -6.92
C LYS A 224 7.38 -14.35 -7.40
N TRP A 225 7.90 -13.14 -7.61
CA TRP A 225 7.14 -12.03 -8.16
C TRP A 225 6.54 -12.37 -9.53
N PHE A 226 7.38 -12.97 -10.44
CA PHE A 226 6.89 -13.43 -11.74
C PHE A 226 5.88 -14.57 -11.60
N ALA A 227 6.18 -15.57 -10.78
CA ALA A 227 5.30 -16.72 -10.57
C ALA A 227 3.93 -16.33 -10.05
N ASP A 228 3.87 -15.46 -9.05
CA ASP A 228 2.62 -15.00 -8.45
C ASP A 228 1.74 -14.24 -9.47
N LEU A 229 2.34 -13.37 -10.30
CA LEU A 229 1.62 -12.60 -11.29
C LEU A 229 1.13 -13.44 -12.47
N GLU A 230 1.85 -14.51 -12.82
CA GLU A 230 1.50 -15.41 -13.91
C GLU A 230 0.62 -16.60 -13.46
N GLU A 231 0.37 -16.76 -12.15
CA GLU A 231 -0.46 -17.86 -11.64
C GLU A 231 -1.88 -17.82 -12.20
N LYS A 232 -2.43 -16.59 -12.37
CA LYS A 232 -3.76 -16.39 -12.93
C LYS A 232 -3.72 -15.36 -14.06
N ASP A 233 -4.27 -15.72 -15.19
CA ASP A 233 -4.59 -14.73 -16.22
C ASP A 233 -5.81 -13.86 -15.82
N PHE A 234 -6.04 -12.79 -16.57
CA PHE A 234 -7.16 -11.88 -16.31
C PHE A 234 -8.51 -12.61 -16.26
N THR A 235 -8.75 -13.54 -17.17
CA THR A 235 -10.02 -14.24 -17.27
C THR A 235 -10.27 -15.11 -16.05
N THR A 236 -9.27 -15.87 -15.64
CA THR A 236 -9.33 -16.74 -14.45
C THR A 236 -9.56 -15.94 -13.19
N LEU A 237 -8.79 -14.85 -12.99
CA LEU A 237 -8.94 -13.97 -11.83
C LEU A 237 -10.37 -13.39 -11.78
N MET A 238 -10.88 -12.87 -12.90
CA MET A 238 -12.20 -12.26 -12.95
C MET A 238 -13.31 -13.27 -12.73
N GLN A 239 -13.16 -14.52 -13.19
CA GLN A 239 -14.14 -15.61 -12.92
C GLN A 239 -14.17 -15.96 -11.43
N GLU A 240 -13.02 -16.04 -10.76
CA GLU A 240 -12.93 -16.31 -9.33
C GLU A 240 -13.54 -15.17 -8.52
N VAL A 241 -13.20 -13.92 -8.85
CA VAL A 241 -13.76 -12.73 -8.19
C VAL A 241 -15.29 -12.70 -8.34
N LYS A 242 -15.82 -12.91 -9.54
CA LYS A 242 -17.27 -12.93 -9.78
C LYS A 242 -18.00 -14.02 -9.00
N LYS A 243 -17.35 -15.15 -8.79
CA LYS A 243 -17.90 -16.25 -7.99
C LYS A 243 -17.94 -15.93 -6.50
N SER A 244 -16.96 -15.15 -6.01
CA SER A 244 -16.71 -14.93 -4.59
C SER A 244 -17.31 -13.64 -4.06
N TYR A 245 -17.44 -12.62 -4.91
CA TYR A 245 -17.87 -11.29 -4.50
C TYR A 245 -19.05 -10.80 -5.36
N ASN A 246 -20.08 -10.32 -4.67
CA ASN A 246 -21.29 -9.72 -5.28
C ASN A 246 -21.73 -8.45 -4.54
N GLY A 247 -20.87 -7.91 -3.70
CA GLY A 247 -21.12 -6.66 -2.96
C GLY A 247 -20.96 -5.41 -3.83
N PRO A 248 -21.23 -4.23 -3.25
CA PRO A 248 -21.02 -2.95 -3.91
C PRO A 248 -19.57 -2.74 -4.32
N SER A 249 -19.35 -2.29 -5.56
CA SER A 249 -18.02 -1.98 -6.07
C SER A 249 -18.00 -0.71 -6.91
N MET A 250 -16.87 0.00 -6.90
CA MET A 250 -16.61 1.15 -7.74
C MET A 250 -15.24 1.00 -8.40
N VAL A 251 -15.14 1.35 -9.69
CA VAL A 251 -13.88 1.41 -10.42
C VAL A 251 -13.68 2.81 -10.96
N ILE A 252 -12.55 3.41 -10.60
CA ILE A 252 -12.13 4.74 -11.05
C ILE A 252 -10.97 4.57 -12.02
N TYR A 253 -11.03 5.18 -13.21
CA TYR A 253 -9.91 5.14 -14.16
C TYR A 253 -9.93 6.31 -15.15
N ALA A 254 -8.77 6.60 -15.76
CA ALA A 254 -8.61 7.60 -16.81
C ALA A 254 -8.59 6.92 -18.19
N VAL A 255 -9.15 7.60 -19.21
CA VAL A 255 -9.17 7.07 -20.59
C VAL A 255 -7.80 7.13 -21.27
N ASP A 256 -6.89 7.95 -20.74
CA ASP A 256 -5.51 8.15 -21.23
C ASP A 256 -4.46 7.40 -20.39
N ASP A 257 -4.90 6.50 -19.48
CA ASP A 257 -3.98 5.69 -18.66
C ASP A 257 -3.18 4.72 -19.54
N THR A 258 -1.85 4.89 -19.55
CA THR A 258 -0.91 4.07 -20.32
C THR A 258 -0.21 3.02 -19.47
N ALA A 259 -0.33 3.08 -18.14
CA ALA A 259 0.25 2.10 -17.23
C ALA A 259 -0.70 0.90 -17.02
N VAL A 260 -1.98 1.18 -16.76
CA VAL A 260 -3.04 0.18 -16.77
C VAL A 260 -4.02 0.56 -17.86
N SER A 261 -4.13 -0.27 -18.90
CA SER A 261 -5.02 0.03 -20.03
C SER A 261 -6.47 0.26 -19.56
N PRO A 262 -7.16 1.29 -20.04
CA PRO A 262 -8.57 1.53 -19.70
C PRO A 262 -9.47 0.33 -19.95
N SER A 263 -9.13 -0.52 -20.94
CA SER A 263 -9.84 -1.78 -21.21
C SER A 263 -9.78 -2.79 -20.07
N VAL A 264 -8.65 -2.83 -19.33
CA VAL A 264 -8.51 -3.69 -18.15
C VAL A 264 -9.43 -3.20 -17.03
N SER A 265 -9.36 -1.91 -16.69
CA SER A 265 -10.23 -1.30 -15.68
C SER A 265 -11.72 -1.46 -16.03
N LYS A 266 -12.06 -1.27 -17.30
CA LYS A 266 -13.42 -1.49 -17.82
C LYS A 266 -13.86 -2.95 -17.66
N GLY A 267 -13.01 -3.92 -18.03
CA GLY A 267 -13.30 -5.35 -17.87
C GLY A 267 -13.53 -5.76 -16.42
N VAL A 268 -12.75 -5.18 -15.47
CA VAL A 268 -12.98 -5.34 -14.03
C VAL A 268 -14.34 -4.79 -13.62
N ALA A 269 -14.65 -3.56 -14.04
CA ALA A 269 -15.93 -2.92 -13.73
C ALA A 269 -17.13 -3.71 -14.27
N GLU A 270 -17.06 -4.19 -15.51
CA GLU A 270 -18.11 -5.03 -16.12
C GLU A 270 -18.30 -6.35 -15.37
N THR A 271 -17.21 -6.99 -14.96
CA THR A 271 -17.26 -8.26 -14.20
C THR A 271 -17.95 -8.10 -12.86
N LEU A 272 -17.60 -7.03 -12.12
CA LEU A 272 -18.14 -6.74 -10.79
C LEU A 272 -19.52 -6.04 -10.84
N GLY A 273 -19.94 -5.51 -11.98
CA GLY A 273 -21.11 -4.62 -12.06
C GLY A 273 -20.92 -3.31 -11.32
N SER A 274 -19.69 -2.77 -11.36
CA SER A 274 -19.27 -1.62 -10.57
C SER A 274 -19.90 -0.31 -11.01
N GLU A 275 -20.06 0.61 -10.07
CA GLU A 275 -20.12 2.04 -10.35
C GLU A 275 -18.81 2.47 -11.04
N VAL A 276 -18.88 3.29 -12.09
CA VAL A 276 -17.70 3.70 -12.85
C VAL A 276 -17.53 5.22 -12.79
N ILE A 277 -16.35 5.66 -12.39
CA ILE A 277 -15.94 7.07 -12.43
C ILE A 277 -14.80 7.21 -13.44
N LEU A 278 -15.02 8.03 -14.46
CA LEU A 278 -13.97 8.42 -15.41
C LEU A 278 -13.34 9.73 -14.91
N THR A 279 -12.04 9.69 -14.68
CA THR A 279 -11.30 10.91 -14.35
C THR A 279 -10.95 11.68 -15.61
N PRO A 280 -10.78 13.01 -15.51
CA PRO A 280 -10.10 13.77 -16.56
C PRO A 280 -8.70 13.24 -16.84
N GLU A 281 -8.17 13.53 -18.02
CA GLU A 281 -6.84 13.08 -18.47
C GLU A 281 -5.74 13.47 -17.48
N ASP A 282 -5.06 12.45 -16.96
CA ASP A 282 -3.90 12.56 -16.06
C ASP A 282 -3.05 11.27 -16.09
N GLY A 283 -3.29 10.41 -17.06
CA GLY A 283 -2.66 9.11 -17.20
C GLY A 283 -2.84 8.28 -15.91
N HIS A 284 -1.76 7.65 -15.46
CA HIS A 284 -1.75 6.83 -14.24
C HIS A 284 -1.44 7.64 -12.97
N SER A 285 -1.36 8.97 -13.04
CA SER A 285 -0.99 9.84 -11.90
C SER A 285 -2.15 10.13 -10.96
N TYR A 286 -3.36 10.26 -11.47
CA TYR A 286 -4.59 10.53 -10.69
C TYR A 286 -4.49 11.73 -9.74
N GLY A 287 -3.67 12.74 -10.09
CA GLY A 287 -3.38 13.89 -9.24
C GLY A 287 -2.47 13.58 -8.05
N PHE A 288 -2.01 12.33 -7.88
CA PHE A 288 -1.07 11.97 -6.82
C PHE A 288 0.37 12.33 -7.20
N TYR A 289 0.71 12.19 -8.49
CA TYR A 289 2.04 12.43 -9.04
C TYR A 289 2.08 13.52 -10.10
N SER A 290 1.03 14.34 -10.18
CA SER A 290 0.91 15.50 -11.07
C SER A 290 0.49 16.75 -10.28
N ASP A 291 0.48 17.90 -10.94
CA ASP A 291 -0.04 19.15 -10.40
C ASP A 291 -1.57 19.31 -10.56
N LYS A 292 -2.25 18.28 -11.07
CA LYS A 292 -3.70 18.29 -11.32
C LYS A 292 -4.51 18.01 -10.04
N ALA A 293 -4.45 18.93 -9.08
CA ALA A 293 -5.16 18.81 -7.80
C ALA A 293 -6.68 18.56 -7.95
N TYR A 294 -7.28 18.98 -9.06
CA TYR A 294 -8.70 18.73 -9.34
C TYR A 294 -8.97 17.24 -9.65
N VAL A 295 -8.03 16.52 -10.29
CA VAL A 295 -8.15 15.07 -10.53
C VAL A 295 -8.04 14.33 -9.21
N LYS A 296 -7.04 14.67 -8.37
CA LYS A 296 -6.91 14.12 -7.01
C LYS A 296 -8.21 14.28 -6.22
N ARG A 297 -8.82 15.49 -6.28
CA ARG A 297 -10.07 15.75 -5.57
C ARG A 297 -11.20 14.84 -6.06
N ILE A 298 -11.36 14.64 -7.39
CA ILE A 298 -12.37 13.73 -7.93
C ILE A 298 -12.17 12.31 -7.39
N VAL A 299 -10.95 11.79 -7.39
CA VAL A 299 -10.64 10.46 -6.86
C VAL A 299 -10.98 10.38 -5.38
N VAL A 300 -10.53 11.34 -4.58
CA VAL A 300 -10.74 11.34 -3.12
C VAL A 300 -12.21 11.44 -2.77
N GLU A 301 -12.93 12.45 -3.32
CA GLU A 301 -14.34 12.68 -3.02
C GLU A 301 -15.20 11.46 -3.39
N ASN A 302 -15.07 10.92 -4.61
CA ASN A 302 -15.86 9.76 -5.01
C ASN A 302 -15.53 8.51 -4.17
N THR A 303 -14.27 8.29 -3.82
CA THR A 303 -13.88 7.16 -2.96
C THR A 303 -14.50 7.29 -1.56
N VAL A 304 -14.41 8.48 -0.97
CA VAL A 304 -14.94 8.75 0.38
C VAL A 304 -16.46 8.62 0.40
N ASP A 305 -17.15 9.26 -0.55
CA ASP A 305 -18.62 9.23 -0.64
C ASP A 305 -19.13 7.80 -0.88
N PHE A 306 -18.45 7.02 -1.71
CA PHE A 306 -18.78 5.62 -1.94
C PHE A 306 -18.71 4.80 -0.65
N PHE A 307 -17.61 4.88 0.11
CA PHE A 307 -17.49 4.11 1.34
C PHE A 307 -18.42 4.64 2.44
N GLU A 308 -18.70 5.95 2.50
CA GLU A 308 -19.70 6.51 3.42
C GLU A 308 -21.09 5.91 3.13
N ASP A 309 -21.49 5.84 1.87
CA ASP A 309 -22.78 5.26 1.46
C ASP A 309 -22.88 3.75 1.77
N LYS A 310 -21.80 2.99 1.55
CA LYS A 310 -21.83 1.53 1.63
C LYS A 310 -21.46 0.95 2.99
N LEU A 311 -20.72 1.68 3.83
CA LEU A 311 -20.22 1.17 5.12
C LEU A 311 -20.83 1.88 6.35
N ALA A 312 -21.18 3.18 6.25
CA ALA A 312 -21.57 3.96 7.41
C ALA A 312 -23.09 3.98 7.68
N ARG A 313 -23.88 3.25 6.91
CA ARG A 313 -25.35 3.13 7.08
C ARG A 313 -25.75 1.91 7.90
#